data_acf331ad01006f8d3fa6d9a09c8e4f4d
#
_entry.id   acf331ad01006f8d3fa6d9a09c8e4f4d
#
_cell.length_a   1.000
_cell.length_b   1.000
_cell.length_c   1.000
_cell.angle_alpha   90.00
_cell.angle_beta   90.00
_cell.angle_gamma   90.00
#
_symmetry.space_group_name_H-M   'P 1'
#
loop_
_entity.id
_entity.type
_entity.pdbx_description
1 polymer ?
#
loop_
_entity_poly.entity_id
_entity_poly.type
_entity_poly.pdbx_seq_one_letter_code
_entity_poly.pdbx_strand_id
1 'polypeptide(L)'
;MTRGFLILILFLVSGCIHIDLLPGGGKLHEATLSGEGEDKVLLIDISGMLTTGKSSGILEEPSLPARIKEELTKAEKDEHVKAIVLRINTPGGSVTASDLVYHELKVFKKKRSVPVIASIMDLGTSGGYYIAMAADHIFAHPSTITGSIGVIMVTMNAEGLLEKVGVQPAAIVSGPKKAMGSPFRPMNDEERAIFQGAIDHLYEQFLAVVEEGRPGLSKEHIRMLADGRIFTADIARDQGLVDDIGYLDEALDLAKKEAKLEAAKVVTYTRGGGTQQNIYSQFDPPQIEPIRFPQVDTQSLFKVLTGGTTQMLYMWMP
;
A
#
# COMPACT_ATOMS: atom_id res chain seq x y z
N MET A 1 49.94 19.91 -57.87
CA MET A 1 49.66 20.20 -56.45
C MET A 1 48.30 20.86 -56.37
N THR A 2 47.22 20.10 -56.13
CA THR A 2 45.86 20.65 -55.88
C THR A 2 45.23 19.75 -54.84
N ARG A 3 45.08 20.29 -53.64
CA ARG A 3 44.39 19.66 -52.50
C ARG A 3 42.90 19.77 -52.73
N GLY A 4 42.25 18.62 -52.94
CA GLY A 4 40.82 18.51 -52.95
C GLY A 4 40.27 18.54 -51.51
N PHE A 5 39.43 19.52 -51.25
CA PHE A 5 38.66 19.69 -50.00
C PHE A 5 37.38 18.84 -50.08
N LEU A 6 37.32 17.75 -49.36
CA LEU A 6 36.14 16.89 -49.28
C LEU A 6 35.20 17.46 -48.20
N ILE A 7 34.18 18.16 -48.63
CA ILE A 7 33.11 18.65 -47.74
C ILE A 7 32.15 17.49 -47.47
N LEU A 8 32.21 16.96 -46.26
CA LEU A 8 31.26 15.99 -45.73
C LEU A 8 30.00 16.71 -45.28
N ILE A 9 28.95 16.70 -46.12
CA ILE A 9 27.64 17.23 -45.74
C ILE A 9 26.98 16.24 -44.81
N LEU A 10 26.95 16.56 -43.52
CA LEU A 10 26.22 15.81 -42.51
C LEU A 10 24.72 16.21 -42.62
N PHE A 11 23.89 15.36 -43.22
CA PHE A 11 22.46 15.52 -43.21
C PHE A 11 21.96 15.28 -41.76
N LEU A 12 21.68 16.34 -41.04
CA LEU A 12 20.93 16.30 -39.80
C LEU A 12 19.46 16.01 -40.16
N VAL A 13 19.08 14.75 -40.13
CA VAL A 13 17.68 14.36 -40.11
C VAL A 13 17.14 14.71 -38.73
N SER A 14 16.54 15.88 -38.61
CA SER A 14 15.76 16.28 -37.45
C SER A 14 14.44 15.49 -37.42
N GLY A 15 14.53 14.19 -37.16
CA GLY A 15 13.41 13.42 -36.68
C GLY A 15 13.23 13.73 -35.19
N CYS A 16 12.12 14.35 -34.81
CA CYS A 16 11.70 14.39 -33.41
C CYS A 16 11.42 12.97 -32.93
N ILE A 17 12.47 12.25 -32.58
CA ILE A 17 12.32 11.04 -31.76
C ILE A 17 12.08 11.56 -30.34
N HIS A 18 10.82 11.65 -29.93
CA HIS A 18 10.48 11.72 -28.51
C HIS A 18 10.85 10.38 -27.88
N ILE A 19 12.09 10.26 -27.47
CA ILE A 19 12.49 9.19 -26.55
C ILE A 19 12.02 9.68 -25.17
N ASP A 20 10.87 9.18 -24.71
CA ASP A 20 10.49 9.26 -23.31
C ASP A 20 11.48 8.41 -22.51
N LEU A 21 12.65 9.00 -22.21
CA LEU A 21 13.75 8.37 -21.47
C LEU A 21 13.52 8.33 -19.96
N LEU A 22 12.37 8.78 -19.47
CA LEU A 22 12.03 8.80 -18.05
C LEU A 22 10.69 8.06 -17.83
N PRO A 23 10.69 6.76 -17.53
CA PRO A 23 9.48 6.06 -17.12
C PRO A 23 9.18 6.35 -15.65
N GLY A 24 8.53 7.40 -15.34
CA GLY A 24 8.12 7.76 -13.97
C GLY A 24 6.99 8.78 -13.92
N GLY A 25 6.79 9.54 -14.99
CA GLY A 25 5.75 10.59 -15.10
C GLY A 25 4.74 10.39 -16.23
N GLY A 26 4.73 9.22 -16.91
CA GLY A 26 3.87 8.94 -18.06
C GLY A 26 2.38 8.86 -17.70
N LYS A 27 1.51 9.09 -18.69
CA LYS A 27 0.07 8.85 -18.56
C LYS A 27 -0.20 7.39 -18.24
N LEU A 28 -1.27 7.13 -17.48
CA LEU A 28 -1.77 5.78 -17.26
C LEU A 28 -2.28 5.19 -18.58
N HIS A 29 -1.70 4.07 -18.98
CA HIS A 29 -2.13 3.25 -20.11
C HIS A 29 -2.93 2.05 -19.60
N GLU A 30 -3.92 1.65 -20.36
CA GLU A 30 -4.67 0.44 -20.10
C GLU A 30 -3.95 -0.74 -20.76
N ALA A 31 -3.77 -1.80 -19.98
CA ALA A 31 -3.26 -3.08 -20.47
C ALA A 31 -4.32 -4.16 -20.25
N THR A 32 -4.62 -4.94 -21.27
CA THR A 32 -5.50 -6.10 -21.17
C THR A 32 -4.68 -7.30 -20.73
N LEU A 33 -5.11 -7.94 -19.64
CA LEU A 33 -4.47 -9.11 -19.06
C LEU A 33 -5.08 -10.41 -19.55
N SER A 34 -6.41 -10.44 -19.74
CA SER A 34 -7.15 -11.60 -20.23
C SER A 34 -8.58 -11.21 -20.67
N GLY A 35 -9.30 -12.16 -21.25
CA GLY A 35 -10.71 -12.00 -21.62
C GLY A 35 -10.95 -11.19 -22.89
N GLU A 36 -12.20 -11.12 -23.29
CA GLU A 36 -12.69 -10.47 -24.51
C GLU A 36 -13.96 -9.65 -24.20
N GLY A 37 -14.38 -8.80 -25.13
CA GLY A 37 -15.59 -7.98 -25.01
C GLY A 37 -15.29 -6.50 -24.82
N GLU A 38 -16.33 -5.69 -24.63
CA GLU A 38 -16.21 -4.24 -24.38
C GLU A 38 -16.17 -3.93 -22.89
N ASP A 39 -16.96 -4.65 -22.10
CA ASP A 39 -16.98 -4.47 -20.64
C ASP A 39 -15.68 -4.93 -19.99
N LYS A 40 -15.37 -4.31 -18.84
CA LYS A 40 -14.07 -4.42 -18.18
C LYS A 40 -14.23 -4.73 -16.70
N VAL A 41 -13.39 -5.64 -16.21
CA VAL A 41 -13.06 -5.80 -14.80
C VAL A 41 -11.69 -5.15 -14.59
N LEU A 42 -11.62 -4.10 -13.79
CA LEU A 42 -10.36 -3.43 -13.48
C LEU A 42 -9.67 -4.12 -12.32
N LEU A 43 -8.48 -4.65 -12.57
CA LEU A 43 -7.59 -5.20 -11.55
C LEU A 43 -6.67 -4.09 -11.03
N ILE A 44 -6.81 -3.76 -9.75
CA ILE A 44 -5.98 -2.77 -9.04
C ILE A 44 -5.05 -3.52 -8.09
N ASP A 45 -3.74 -3.24 -8.20
CA ASP A 45 -2.74 -3.85 -7.33
C ASP A 45 -2.45 -2.99 -6.10
N ILE A 46 -2.44 -3.61 -4.90
CA ILE A 46 -2.14 -2.97 -3.62
C ILE A 46 -1.05 -3.81 -2.95
N SER A 47 0.20 -3.50 -3.28
CA SER A 47 1.35 -4.30 -2.88
C SER A 47 2.40 -3.48 -2.14
N GLY A 48 3.20 -4.17 -1.33
CA GLY A 48 4.30 -3.58 -0.57
C GLY A 48 3.86 -2.75 0.63
N MET A 49 4.77 -1.98 1.21
CA MET A 49 4.48 -1.16 2.39
C MET A 49 3.62 0.05 2.04
N LEU A 50 2.55 0.27 2.78
CA LEU A 50 1.64 1.40 2.58
C LEU A 50 2.24 2.69 3.11
N THR A 51 2.63 3.60 2.22
CA THR A 51 3.23 4.89 2.58
C THR A 51 2.58 6.05 1.83
N THR A 52 2.62 7.24 2.43
CA THR A 52 2.21 8.48 1.78
C THR A 52 3.36 9.15 1.00
N GLY A 53 4.58 8.66 1.20
CA GLY A 53 5.77 9.16 0.52
C GLY A 53 5.89 8.61 -0.90
N LYS A 54 6.65 9.30 -1.74
CA LYS A 54 7.05 8.78 -3.05
C LYS A 54 8.04 7.63 -2.86
N SER A 55 8.02 6.65 -3.76
CA SER A 55 9.06 5.62 -3.79
C SER A 55 10.41 6.26 -4.14
N SER A 56 11.44 5.99 -3.31
CA SER A 56 12.80 6.50 -3.54
C SER A 56 13.57 5.53 -4.46
N GLY A 57 13.22 5.51 -5.74
CA GLY A 57 13.96 4.82 -6.79
C GLY A 57 14.61 5.80 -7.76
N ILE A 58 15.37 5.28 -8.75
CA ILE A 58 15.89 6.08 -9.88
C ILE A 58 14.73 6.70 -10.68
N LEU A 59 13.55 6.11 -10.57
CA LEU A 59 12.30 6.56 -11.16
C LEU A 59 11.35 6.96 -10.03
N GLU A 60 10.95 8.23 -10.00
CA GLU A 60 9.94 8.70 -9.03
C GLU A 60 8.58 8.13 -9.38
N GLU A 61 8.10 7.16 -8.61
CA GLU A 61 6.70 6.72 -8.69
C GLU A 61 5.83 7.51 -7.69
N PRO A 62 4.58 7.80 -8.07
CA PRO A 62 3.65 8.42 -7.14
C PRO A 62 3.43 7.50 -5.93
N SER A 63 3.13 8.08 -4.77
CA SER A 63 2.74 7.28 -3.60
C SER A 63 1.52 6.40 -3.91
N LEU A 64 1.38 5.29 -3.18
CA LEU A 64 0.26 4.38 -3.40
C LEU A 64 -1.11 5.09 -3.37
N PRO A 65 -1.43 5.97 -2.40
CA PRO A 65 -2.71 6.69 -2.42
C PRO A 65 -2.89 7.57 -3.67
N ALA A 66 -1.81 8.21 -4.15
CA ALA A 66 -1.87 9.03 -5.37
C ALA A 66 -2.13 8.17 -6.61
N ARG A 67 -1.45 7.02 -6.72
CA ARG A 67 -1.65 6.05 -7.82
C ARG A 67 -3.08 5.52 -7.83
N ILE A 68 -3.60 5.04 -6.69
CA ILE A 68 -4.97 4.55 -6.57
C ILE A 68 -5.98 5.64 -6.94
N LYS A 69 -5.78 6.87 -6.47
CA LYS A 69 -6.64 8.01 -6.84
C LYS A 69 -6.69 8.24 -8.34
N GLU A 70 -5.57 8.18 -9.02
CA GLU A 70 -5.50 8.36 -10.47
C GLU A 70 -6.18 7.20 -11.23
N GLU A 71 -5.94 5.96 -10.80
CA GLU A 71 -6.56 4.77 -11.38
C GLU A 71 -8.08 4.81 -11.23
N LEU A 72 -8.60 5.12 -10.03
CA LEU A 72 -10.03 5.27 -9.78
C LEU A 72 -10.63 6.45 -10.55
N THR A 73 -9.90 7.58 -10.68
CA THR A 73 -10.36 8.73 -11.48
C THR A 73 -10.48 8.38 -12.96
N LYS A 74 -9.57 7.55 -13.49
CA LYS A 74 -9.65 7.05 -14.87
C LYS A 74 -10.81 6.06 -15.03
N ALA A 75 -10.97 5.13 -14.09
CA ALA A 75 -12.08 4.18 -14.07
C ALA A 75 -13.46 4.85 -13.93
N GLU A 76 -13.55 5.96 -13.15
CA GLU A 76 -14.80 6.72 -12.99
C GLU A 76 -15.32 7.27 -14.31
N LYS A 77 -14.40 7.61 -15.25
CA LYS A 77 -14.72 8.17 -16.59
C LYS A 77 -14.97 7.11 -17.65
N ASP A 78 -14.65 5.86 -17.38
CA ASP A 78 -14.81 4.75 -18.31
C ASP A 78 -16.08 3.95 -17.96
N GLU A 79 -17.12 4.14 -18.75
CA GLU A 79 -18.41 3.46 -18.54
C GLU A 79 -18.33 1.94 -18.73
N HIS A 80 -17.31 1.45 -19.43
CA HIS A 80 -17.09 0.02 -19.62
C HIS A 80 -16.48 -0.66 -18.40
N VAL A 81 -15.93 0.08 -17.43
CA VAL A 81 -15.51 -0.52 -16.15
C VAL A 81 -16.73 -0.85 -15.33
N LYS A 82 -17.04 -2.15 -15.20
CA LYS A 82 -18.25 -2.67 -14.54
C LYS A 82 -17.97 -3.34 -13.19
N ALA A 83 -16.73 -3.67 -12.90
CA ALA A 83 -16.31 -4.22 -11.61
C ALA A 83 -14.85 -3.85 -11.32
N ILE A 84 -14.48 -3.89 -10.04
CA ILE A 84 -13.10 -3.76 -9.58
C ILE A 84 -12.70 -5.03 -8.81
N VAL A 85 -11.49 -5.50 -9.06
CA VAL A 85 -10.83 -6.49 -8.21
C VAL A 85 -9.58 -5.85 -7.61
N LEU A 86 -9.49 -5.86 -6.28
CA LEU A 86 -8.32 -5.41 -5.53
C LEU A 86 -7.43 -6.62 -5.28
N ARG A 87 -6.25 -6.68 -5.88
CA ARG A 87 -5.24 -7.67 -5.57
C ARG A 87 -4.37 -7.11 -4.44
N ILE A 88 -4.51 -7.67 -3.23
CA ILE A 88 -3.87 -7.14 -2.02
C ILE A 88 -2.73 -8.06 -1.61
N ASN A 89 -1.52 -7.50 -1.52
CA ASN A 89 -0.33 -8.20 -1.03
C ASN A 89 0.57 -7.26 -0.22
N THR A 90 0.17 -6.98 1.02
CA THR A 90 0.83 -5.96 1.85
C THR A 90 0.83 -6.34 3.34
N PRO A 91 1.91 -6.05 4.07
CA PRO A 91 1.94 -6.14 5.54
C PRO A 91 1.22 -4.97 6.23
N GLY A 92 0.69 -4.00 5.46
CA GLY A 92 0.18 -2.74 5.97
C GLY A 92 1.20 -1.60 5.88
N GLY A 93 1.10 -0.61 6.77
CA GLY A 93 2.00 0.54 6.79
C GLY A 93 1.39 1.74 7.51
N SER A 94 1.60 2.95 6.97
CA SER A 94 1.09 4.18 7.54
C SER A 94 -0.44 4.16 7.68
N VAL A 95 -0.94 4.53 8.86
CA VAL A 95 -2.38 4.71 9.12
C VAL A 95 -3.02 5.59 8.05
N THR A 96 -2.41 6.75 7.80
CA THR A 96 -2.92 7.73 6.81
C THR A 96 -2.96 7.15 5.39
N ALA A 97 -1.95 6.38 4.97
CA ALA A 97 -1.94 5.79 3.63
C ALA A 97 -3.06 4.76 3.48
N SER A 98 -3.29 3.92 4.50
CA SER A 98 -4.35 2.92 4.54
C SER A 98 -5.74 3.58 4.47
N ASP A 99 -5.95 4.61 5.27
CA ASP A 99 -7.21 5.35 5.32
C ASP A 99 -7.51 6.10 4.02
N LEU A 100 -6.50 6.75 3.41
CA LEU A 100 -6.67 7.43 2.11
C LEU A 100 -7.10 6.47 1.01
N VAL A 101 -6.49 5.28 0.93
CA VAL A 101 -6.87 4.27 -0.08
C VAL A 101 -8.29 3.76 0.17
N TYR A 102 -8.61 3.41 1.42
CA TYR A 102 -9.95 3.01 1.82
C TYR A 102 -10.99 4.08 1.46
N HIS A 103 -10.73 5.34 1.82
CA HIS A 103 -11.61 6.47 1.53
C HIS A 103 -11.87 6.64 0.03
N GLU A 104 -10.83 6.59 -0.80
CA GLU A 104 -10.97 6.74 -2.25
C GLU A 104 -11.80 5.62 -2.87
N LEU A 105 -11.64 4.38 -2.40
CA LEU A 105 -12.47 3.25 -2.81
C LEU A 105 -13.93 3.45 -2.41
N LYS A 106 -14.20 3.89 -1.19
CA LYS A 106 -15.57 4.20 -0.71
C LYS A 106 -16.21 5.34 -1.51
N VAL A 107 -15.45 6.40 -1.84
CA VAL A 107 -15.92 7.50 -2.70
C VAL A 107 -16.26 7.00 -4.10
N PHE A 108 -15.40 6.18 -4.69
CA PHE A 108 -15.63 5.58 -6.00
C PHE A 108 -16.90 4.72 -6.02
N LYS A 109 -17.08 3.83 -5.02
CA LYS A 109 -18.29 2.98 -4.90
C LYS A 109 -19.57 3.82 -4.83
N LYS A 110 -19.58 4.93 -4.09
CA LYS A 110 -20.74 5.84 -4.02
C LYS A 110 -21.09 6.45 -5.37
N LYS A 111 -20.11 6.70 -6.24
CA LYS A 111 -20.32 7.32 -7.56
C LYS A 111 -20.73 6.32 -8.63
N ARG A 112 -20.12 5.14 -8.62
CA ARG A 112 -20.23 4.18 -9.73
C ARG A 112 -21.14 2.98 -9.45
N SER A 113 -21.39 2.65 -8.18
CA SER A 113 -22.22 1.49 -7.76
C SER A 113 -21.83 0.17 -8.47
N VAL A 114 -20.53 -0.04 -8.68
CA VAL A 114 -19.98 -1.28 -9.25
C VAL A 114 -19.46 -2.17 -8.14
N PRO A 115 -19.51 -3.51 -8.29
CA PRO A 115 -18.97 -4.43 -7.32
C PRO A 115 -17.45 -4.27 -7.18
N VAL A 116 -16.97 -4.34 -5.95
CA VAL A 116 -15.55 -4.32 -5.59
C VAL A 116 -15.24 -5.61 -4.83
N ILE A 117 -14.39 -6.45 -5.38
CA ILE A 117 -13.97 -7.71 -4.78
C ILE A 117 -12.51 -7.57 -4.34
N ALA A 118 -12.17 -7.96 -3.12
CA ALA A 118 -10.79 -8.06 -2.68
C ALA A 118 -10.29 -9.50 -2.81
N SER A 119 -9.07 -9.67 -3.30
CA SER A 119 -8.34 -10.93 -3.31
C SER A 119 -7.02 -10.72 -2.58
N ILE A 120 -6.93 -11.26 -1.37
CA ILE A 120 -5.72 -11.21 -0.56
C ILE A 120 -4.80 -12.34 -0.99
N MET A 121 -3.57 -11.99 -1.37
CA MET A 121 -2.54 -12.92 -1.82
C MET A 121 -1.76 -13.48 -0.63
N ASP A 122 -0.45 -13.32 -0.56
CA ASP A 122 0.34 -13.81 0.57
C ASP A 122 0.01 -13.09 1.88
N LEU A 123 -0.08 -11.76 1.80
CA LEU A 123 -0.31 -10.89 2.96
C LEU A 123 -1.44 -9.89 2.70
N GLY A 124 -2.37 -9.82 3.64
CA GLY A 124 -3.35 -8.73 3.74
C GLY A 124 -3.56 -8.38 5.20
N THR A 125 -2.46 -7.96 5.85
CA THR A 125 -2.45 -7.71 7.29
C THR A 125 -2.60 -6.22 7.59
N SER A 126 -3.19 -5.91 8.74
CA SER A 126 -3.25 -4.56 9.30
C SER A 126 -3.81 -3.54 8.30
N GLY A 127 -3.04 -2.57 7.80
CA GLY A 127 -3.50 -1.62 6.77
C GLY A 127 -4.02 -2.28 5.49
N GLY A 128 -3.50 -3.46 5.12
CA GLY A 128 -4.02 -4.24 4.00
C GLY A 128 -5.43 -4.76 4.26
N TYR A 129 -5.69 -5.25 5.47
CA TYR A 129 -7.02 -5.66 5.90
C TYR A 129 -7.97 -4.47 6.02
N TYR A 130 -7.48 -3.33 6.54
CA TYR A 130 -8.22 -2.07 6.58
C TYR A 130 -8.74 -1.68 5.19
N ILE A 131 -7.90 -1.74 4.16
CA ILE A 131 -8.29 -1.44 2.78
C ILE A 131 -9.29 -2.46 2.24
N ALA A 132 -9.11 -3.75 2.56
CA ALA A 132 -10.03 -4.81 2.14
C ALA A 132 -11.46 -4.58 2.64
N MET A 133 -11.66 -3.87 3.76
CA MET A 133 -13.00 -3.50 4.26
C MET A 133 -13.80 -2.60 3.31
N ALA A 134 -13.18 -2.01 2.28
CA ALA A 134 -13.90 -1.28 1.24
C ALA A 134 -14.60 -2.20 0.22
N ALA A 135 -14.21 -3.48 0.16
CA ALA A 135 -14.77 -4.45 -0.78
C ALA A 135 -16.16 -4.94 -0.36
N ASP A 136 -16.90 -5.48 -1.32
CA ASP A 136 -18.19 -6.13 -1.10
C ASP A 136 -18.01 -7.61 -0.73
N HIS A 137 -16.87 -8.21 -1.16
CA HIS A 137 -16.51 -9.60 -0.90
C HIS A 137 -14.98 -9.72 -0.82
N ILE A 138 -14.50 -10.56 0.08
CA ILE A 138 -13.07 -10.75 0.32
C ILE A 138 -12.72 -12.22 0.16
N PHE A 139 -11.88 -12.52 -0.83
CA PHE A 139 -11.18 -13.78 -0.97
C PHE A 139 -9.84 -13.75 -0.26
N ALA A 140 -9.50 -14.85 0.40
CA ALA A 140 -8.15 -15.12 0.86
C ALA A 140 -7.54 -16.29 0.04
N HIS A 141 -6.34 -16.11 -0.52
CA HIS A 141 -5.62 -17.24 -1.11
C HIS A 141 -5.39 -18.33 -0.03
N PRO A 142 -5.35 -19.64 -0.35
CA PRO A 142 -5.18 -20.69 0.65
C PRO A 142 -3.96 -20.53 1.58
N SER A 143 -2.91 -19.83 1.14
CA SER A 143 -1.72 -19.56 1.95
C SER A 143 -1.71 -18.17 2.61
N THR A 144 -2.79 -17.40 2.50
CA THR A 144 -2.88 -16.03 3.02
C THR A 144 -2.63 -15.99 4.53
N ILE A 145 -1.90 -14.95 4.93
CA ILE A 145 -1.87 -14.43 6.30
C ILE A 145 -2.58 -13.07 6.32
N THR A 146 -3.57 -12.92 7.20
CA THR A 146 -4.37 -11.70 7.33
C THR A 146 -4.59 -11.31 8.79
N GLY A 147 -5.46 -10.33 9.08
CA GLY A 147 -5.72 -9.83 10.44
C GLY A 147 -4.71 -8.77 10.85
N SER A 148 -4.02 -8.98 11.98
CA SER A 148 -3.16 -7.94 12.61
C SER A 148 -3.93 -6.61 12.76
N ILE A 149 -5.19 -6.70 13.23
CA ILE A 149 -6.06 -5.54 13.44
C ILE A 149 -5.58 -4.84 14.70
N GLY A 150 -4.93 -3.69 14.51
CA GLY A 150 -4.30 -2.95 15.59
C GLY A 150 -3.43 -1.82 15.11
N VAL A 151 -2.90 -1.04 16.05
CA VAL A 151 -2.00 0.10 15.82
C VAL A 151 -0.74 -0.10 16.62
N ILE A 152 0.39 0.17 16.01
CA ILE A 152 1.69 0.11 16.66
C ILE A 152 2.45 1.41 16.47
N MET A 153 3.16 1.83 17.50
CA MET A 153 4.16 2.87 17.47
C MET A 153 5.46 2.31 18.03
N VAL A 154 6.50 2.25 17.21
CA VAL A 154 7.82 1.79 17.65
C VAL A 154 8.66 2.99 18.05
N THR A 155 9.21 2.93 19.25
CA THR A 155 10.17 3.91 19.76
C THR A 155 11.48 3.21 20.13
N MET A 156 12.58 3.91 19.96
CA MET A 156 13.91 3.42 20.30
C MET A 156 14.55 4.36 21.32
N ASN A 157 15.26 3.81 22.31
CA ASN A 157 16.08 4.58 23.23
C ASN A 157 17.56 4.24 23.00
N ALA A 158 18.35 5.24 22.60
CA ALA A 158 19.77 5.13 22.31
C ALA A 158 20.66 5.81 23.39
N GLU A 159 20.08 6.32 24.49
CA GLU A 159 20.78 7.05 25.53
C GLU A 159 22.01 6.29 26.05
N GLY A 160 21.84 5.04 26.49
CA GLY A 160 22.95 4.26 27.03
C GLY A 160 24.04 3.89 26.02
N LEU A 161 23.71 3.90 24.72
CA LEU A 161 24.72 3.76 23.66
C LEU A 161 25.53 5.05 23.49
N LEU A 162 24.87 6.19 23.50
CA LEU A 162 25.51 7.50 23.36
C LEU A 162 26.45 7.81 24.56
N GLU A 163 26.03 7.46 25.76
CA GLU A 163 26.88 7.56 26.96
C GLU A 163 28.18 6.76 26.81
N LYS A 164 28.11 5.52 26.31
CA LYS A 164 29.29 4.66 26.11
C LYS A 164 30.29 5.22 25.13
N VAL A 165 29.83 6.02 24.14
CA VAL A 165 30.71 6.66 23.15
C VAL A 165 31.02 8.12 23.50
N GLY A 166 30.64 8.58 24.67
CA GLY A 166 30.96 9.93 25.19
C GLY A 166 30.15 11.05 24.53
N VAL A 167 29.00 10.74 23.93
CA VAL A 167 28.10 11.73 23.31
C VAL A 167 26.96 12.06 24.28
N GLN A 168 26.81 13.35 24.61
CA GLN A 168 25.76 13.87 25.47
C GLN A 168 24.79 14.74 24.66
N PRO A 169 23.64 14.20 24.18
CA PRO A 169 22.66 14.98 23.48
C PRO A 169 21.96 15.96 24.42
N ALA A 170 21.79 17.20 23.99
CA ALA A 170 21.03 18.21 24.71
C ALA A 170 19.97 18.82 23.81
N ALA A 171 18.72 18.86 24.25
CA ALA A 171 17.64 19.50 23.56
C ALA A 171 17.23 20.80 24.27
N ILE A 172 17.21 21.92 23.52
CA ILE A 172 16.64 23.18 23.98
C ILE A 172 15.23 23.26 23.37
N VAL A 173 14.20 23.28 24.20
CA VAL A 173 12.82 23.13 23.76
C VAL A 173 11.94 24.27 24.23
N SER A 174 10.92 24.61 23.44
CA SER A 174 9.95 25.65 23.77
C SER A 174 8.90 25.24 24.81
N GLY A 175 8.85 23.94 25.14
CA GLY A 175 7.90 23.40 26.12
C GLY A 175 8.21 21.96 26.51
N PRO A 176 7.72 21.50 27.68
CA PRO A 176 8.16 20.24 28.31
C PRO A 176 7.85 18.98 27.47
N LYS A 177 6.84 19.04 26.59
CA LYS A 177 6.47 17.90 25.73
C LYS A 177 7.08 17.95 24.32
N LYS A 178 7.87 18.99 23.99
CA LYS A 178 8.40 19.17 22.63
C LYS A 178 9.45 18.13 22.24
N ALA A 179 10.10 17.50 23.22
CA ALA A 179 11.04 16.40 23.03
C ALA A 179 10.44 15.03 23.37
N MET A 180 9.12 14.90 23.39
CA MET A 180 8.41 13.65 23.61
C MET A 180 8.74 12.64 22.51
N GLY A 181 9.03 11.38 22.89
CA GLY A 181 9.45 10.33 21.95
C GLY A 181 10.89 10.46 21.44
N SER A 182 11.71 11.36 22.01
CA SER A 182 13.13 11.47 21.67
C SER A 182 13.87 10.14 21.93
N PRO A 183 14.69 9.65 20.98
CA PRO A 183 15.50 8.46 21.19
C PRO A 183 16.69 8.70 22.15
N PHE A 184 16.90 9.92 22.60
CA PHE A 184 18.07 10.32 23.37
C PHE A 184 17.85 10.37 24.89
N ARG A 185 16.67 10.02 25.34
CA ARG A 185 16.31 9.91 26.76
C ARG A 185 15.16 8.94 26.97
N PRO A 186 14.97 8.40 28.19
CA PRO A 186 13.81 7.60 28.52
C PRO A 186 12.50 8.38 28.34
N MET A 187 11.47 7.67 27.87
CA MET A 187 10.10 8.17 27.86
C MET A 187 9.53 8.08 29.29
N ASN A 188 8.94 9.14 29.80
CA ASN A 188 8.24 9.10 31.07
C ASN A 188 6.80 8.61 30.93
N ASP A 189 6.13 8.32 32.06
CA ASP A 189 4.78 7.75 32.08
C ASP A 189 3.74 8.70 31.49
N GLU A 190 3.87 10.02 31.67
CA GLU A 190 2.95 11.00 31.09
C GLU A 190 3.05 11.02 29.55
N GLU A 191 4.27 10.98 29.00
CA GLU A 191 4.50 10.90 27.56
C GLU A 191 3.96 9.58 26.98
N ARG A 192 4.16 8.48 27.68
CA ARG A 192 3.62 7.17 27.33
C ARG A 192 2.10 7.22 27.29
N ALA A 193 1.44 7.82 28.27
CA ALA A 193 0.00 7.96 28.30
C ALA A 193 -0.54 8.80 27.13
N ILE A 194 0.16 9.87 26.74
CA ILE A 194 -0.21 10.68 25.57
C ILE A 194 -0.16 9.85 24.27
N PHE A 195 0.93 9.10 24.07
CA PHE A 195 1.05 8.24 22.90
C PHE A 195 0.03 7.10 22.90
N GLN A 196 -0.21 6.48 24.08
CA GLN A 196 -1.22 5.44 24.22
C GLN A 196 -2.60 5.97 23.86
N GLY A 197 -2.99 7.16 24.31
CA GLY A 197 -4.26 7.76 23.96
C GLY A 197 -4.41 8.00 22.45
N ALA A 198 -3.33 8.35 21.75
CA ALA A 198 -3.34 8.47 20.29
C ALA A 198 -3.50 7.10 19.59
N ILE A 199 -2.80 6.06 20.09
CA ILE A 199 -2.93 4.68 19.61
C ILE A 199 -4.36 4.19 19.81
N ASP A 200 -4.94 4.38 21.00
CA ASP A 200 -6.30 3.95 21.32
C ASP A 200 -7.32 4.60 20.39
N HIS A 201 -7.17 5.90 20.14
CA HIS A 201 -8.04 6.62 19.19
C HIS A 201 -7.97 6.03 17.77
N LEU A 202 -6.77 5.79 17.25
CA LEU A 202 -6.59 5.20 15.91
C LEU A 202 -7.07 3.74 15.86
N TYR A 203 -6.92 3.01 16.95
CA TYR A 203 -7.44 1.66 17.08
C TYR A 203 -8.98 1.61 17.02
N GLU A 204 -9.68 2.52 17.73
CA GLU A 204 -11.14 2.62 17.62
C GLU A 204 -11.60 2.99 16.20
N GLN A 205 -10.83 3.81 15.47
CA GLN A 205 -11.10 4.07 14.04
C GLN A 205 -10.98 2.79 13.20
N PHE A 206 -9.96 1.97 13.45
CA PHE A 206 -9.81 0.70 12.74
C PHE A 206 -10.99 -0.23 13.04
N LEU A 207 -11.38 -0.36 14.31
CA LEU A 207 -12.52 -1.17 14.71
C LEU A 207 -13.80 -0.72 13.98
N ALA A 208 -14.06 0.59 13.92
CA ALA A 208 -15.23 1.13 13.22
C ALA A 208 -15.25 0.75 11.72
N VAL A 209 -14.08 0.76 11.06
CA VAL A 209 -13.97 0.33 9.67
C VAL A 209 -14.22 -1.17 9.50
N VAL A 210 -13.75 -2.00 10.45
CA VAL A 210 -14.05 -3.44 10.43
C VAL A 210 -15.53 -3.70 10.71
N GLU A 211 -16.14 -2.99 11.66
CA GLU A 211 -17.58 -3.06 11.93
C GLU A 211 -18.42 -2.72 10.69
N GLU A 212 -18.02 -1.68 9.94
CA GLU A 212 -18.70 -1.31 8.68
C GLU A 212 -18.50 -2.38 7.59
N GLY A 213 -17.31 -2.95 7.47
CA GLY A 213 -16.97 -3.94 6.45
C GLY A 213 -17.44 -5.36 6.78
N ARG A 214 -17.77 -5.64 8.05
CA ARG A 214 -18.20 -6.96 8.56
C ARG A 214 -19.49 -6.84 9.37
N PRO A 215 -20.61 -6.41 8.76
CA PRO A 215 -21.86 -6.16 9.47
C PRO A 215 -22.48 -7.43 10.08
N GLY A 216 -22.03 -8.62 9.66
CA GLY A 216 -22.46 -9.90 10.23
C GLY A 216 -21.79 -10.26 11.56
N LEU A 217 -20.73 -9.54 11.97
CA LEU A 217 -20.01 -9.79 13.22
C LEU A 217 -20.47 -8.82 14.31
N SER A 218 -20.60 -9.31 15.54
CA SER A 218 -20.87 -8.41 16.68
C SER A 218 -19.61 -7.60 17.02
N LYS A 219 -19.82 -6.42 17.62
CA LYS A 219 -18.71 -5.55 18.06
C LYS A 219 -17.79 -6.25 19.06
N GLU A 220 -18.37 -7.04 19.95
CA GLU A 220 -17.62 -7.82 20.95
C GLU A 220 -16.75 -8.87 20.27
N HIS A 221 -17.28 -9.55 19.24
CA HIS A 221 -16.51 -10.54 18.48
C HIS A 221 -15.38 -9.89 17.69
N ILE A 222 -15.64 -8.76 17.00
CA ILE A 222 -14.61 -8.00 16.30
C ILE A 222 -13.50 -7.57 17.27
N ARG A 223 -13.85 -7.01 18.44
CA ARG A 223 -12.87 -6.58 19.44
C ARG A 223 -12.03 -7.73 20.00
N MET A 224 -12.62 -8.92 20.14
CA MET A 224 -11.88 -10.13 20.54
C MET A 224 -10.87 -10.59 19.50
N LEU A 225 -11.18 -10.43 18.20
CA LEU A 225 -10.29 -10.77 17.09
C LEU A 225 -9.22 -9.68 16.84
N ALA A 226 -9.46 -8.46 17.28
CA ALA A 226 -8.65 -7.28 16.98
C ALA A 226 -7.58 -7.00 18.06
N ASP A 227 -6.94 -8.04 18.58
CA ASP A 227 -5.86 -7.92 19.55
C ASP A 227 -4.46 -7.83 18.91
N GLY A 228 -4.40 -7.65 17.59
CA GLY A 228 -3.16 -7.57 16.82
C GLY A 228 -2.65 -8.92 16.30
N ARG A 229 -3.33 -10.04 16.60
CA ARG A 229 -2.93 -11.35 16.09
C ARG A 229 -3.15 -11.48 14.59
N ILE A 230 -2.41 -12.41 13.98
CA ILE A 230 -2.60 -12.82 12.58
C ILE A 230 -3.46 -14.08 12.51
N PHE A 231 -4.03 -14.30 11.34
CA PHE A 231 -4.87 -15.45 11.01
C PHE A 231 -4.43 -16.07 9.68
N THR A 232 -4.44 -17.40 9.60
CA THR A 232 -4.42 -18.10 8.32
C THR A 232 -5.77 -17.96 7.62
N ALA A 233 -5.81 -18.23 6.32
CA ALA A 233 -7.03 -18.11 5.51
C ALA A 233 -8.21 -18.87 6.12
N ASP A 234 -7.99 -20.14 6.54
CA ASP A 234 -9.04 -20.97 7.13
C ASP A 234 -9.63 -20.34 8.39
N ILE A 235 -8.77 -19.92 9.32
CA ILE A 235 -9.19 -19.29 10.57
C ILE A 235 -9.90 -17.96 10.29
N ALA A 236 -9.38 -17.15 9.35
CA ALA A 236 -9.98 -15.89 8.99
C ALA A 236 -11.41 -16.06 8.43
N ARG A 237 -11.63 -17.07 7.58
CA ARG A 237 -12.95 -17.42 7.05
C ARG A 237 -13.87 -17.91 8.17
N ASP A 238 -13.42 -18.84 9.00
CA ASP A 238 -14.22 -19.42 10.07
C ASP A 238 -14.63 -18.38 11.13
N GLN A 239 -13.80 -17.33 11.29
CA GLN A 239 -14.11 -16.18 12.16
C GLN A 239 -14.89 -15.06 11.44
N GLY A 240 -15.19 -15.18 10.15
CA GLY A 240 -15.93 -14.20 9.37
C GLY A 240 -15.13 -12.96 8.96
N LEU A 241 -13.79 -13.01 9.08
CA LEU A 241 -12.92 -11.90 8.65
C LEU A 241 -12.77 -11.85 7.13
N VAL A 242 -12.87 -12.98 6.44
CA VAL A 242 -12.94 -13.09 4.98
C VAL A 242 -14.15 -13.94 4.60
N ASP A 243 -14.62 -13.82 3.36
CA ASP A 243 -15.82 -14.50 2.90
C ASP A 243 -15.52 -15.89 2.35
N ASP A 244 -14.50 -16.00 1.50
CA ASP A 244 -14.12 -17.24 0.85
C ASP A 244 -12.61 -17.44 0.81
N ILE A 245 -12.21 -18.69 0.61
CA ILE A 245 -10.83 -19.09 0.30
C ILE A 245 -10.80 -19.47 -1.17
N GLY A 246 -9.92 -18.84 -1.94
CA GLY A 246 -9.84 -19.12 -3.37
C GLY A 246 -8.69 -18.36 -4.04
N TYR A 247 -8.59 -18.55 -5.34
CA TYR A 247 -7.56 -17.96 -6.17
C TYR A 247 -8.06 -16.64 -6.79
N LEU A 248 -7.14 -15.86 -7.37
CA LEU A 248 -7.46 -14.59 -8.01
C LEU A 248 -8.45 -14.74 -9.18
N ASP A 249 -8.40 -15.87 -9.88
CA ASP A 249 -9.34 -16.18 -10.98
C ASP A 249 -10.78 -16.27 -10.47
N GLU A 250 -10.99 -16.89 -9.29
CA GLU A 250 -12.33 -17.02 -8.69
C GLU A 250 -12.86 -15.65 -8.23
N ALA A 251 -11.99 -14.78 -7.73
CA ALA A 251 -12.36 -13.39 -7.42
C ALA A 251 -12.75 -12.60 -8.68
N LEU A 252 -12.02 -12.78 -9.80
CA LEU A 252 -12.35 -12.18 -11.09
C LEU A 252 -13.68 -12.71 -11.63
N ASP A 253 -13.94 -14.00 -11.49
CA ASP A 253 -15.18 -14.62 -11.93
C ASP A 253 -16.37 -14.17 -11.09
N LEU A 254 -16.20 -14.05 -9.75
CA LEU A 254 -17.22 -13.45 -8.91
C LEU A 254 -17.49 -11.98 -9.31
N ALA A 255 -16.45 -11.19 -9.58
CA ALA A 255 -16.61 -9.80 -10.02
C ALA A 255 -17.43 -9.69 -11.32
N LYS A 256 -17.19 -10.56 -12.30
CA LYS A 256 -18.00 -10.65 -13.53
C LYS A 256 -19.45 -11.02 -13.22
N LYS A 257 -19.66 -12.03 -12.39
CA LYS A 257 -20.99 -12.51 -11.99
C LYS A 257 -21.80 -11.43 -11.29
N GLU A 258 -21.23 -10.76 -10.31
CA GLU A 258 -21.89 -9.67 -9.56
C GLU A 258 -22.21 -8.46 -10.47
N ALA A 259 -21.35 -8.19 -11.45
CA ALA A 259 -21.56 -7.18 -12.49
C ALA A 259 -22.52 -7.66 -13.62
N LYS A 260 -22.98 -8.92 -13.59
CA LYS A 260 -23.88 -9.55 -14.59
C LYS A 260 -23.30 -9.53 -16.01
N LEU A 261 -22.00 -9.79 -16.13
CA LEU A 261 -21.28 -9.80 -17.39
C LEU A 261 -21.17 -11.23 -17.93
N GLU A 262 -21.53 -11.44 -19.20
CA GLU A 262 -21.30 -12.71 -19.91
C GLU A 262 -19.85 -12.82 -20.42
N ALA A 263 -19.28 -11.67 -20.85
CA ALA A 263 -17.90 -11.55 -21.29
C ALA A 263 -17.33 -10.21 -20.81
N ALA A 264 -16.07 -10.21 -20.38
CA ALA A 264 -15.36 -9.00 -20.00
C ALA A 264 -13.85 -9.17 -20.14
N LYS A 265 -13.19 -8.08 -20.49
CA LYS A 265 -11.73 -7.98 -20.39
C LYS A 265 -11.34 -7.76 -18.94
N VAL A 266 -10.28 -8.42 -18.51
CA VAL A 266 -9.56 -8.04 -17.30
C VAL A 266 -8.48 -7.06 -17.71
N VAL A 267 -8.56 -5.84 -17.18
CA VAL A 267 -7.64 -4.74 -17.52
C VAL A 267 -6.96 -4.22 -16.26
N THR A 268 -5.79 -3.65 -16.42
CA THR A 268 -5.09 -2.90 -15.38
C THR A 268 -4.53 -1.62 -15.96
N TYR A 269 -4.17 -0.65 -15.10
CA TYR A 269 -3.55 0.60 -15.53
C TYR A 269 -2.07 0.61 -15.15
N THR A 270 -1.22 1.00 -16.11
CA THR A 270 0.24 0.99 -15.96
C THR A 270 0.86 2.29 -16.41
N ARG A 271 2.06 2.57 -15.89
CA ARG A 271 2.95 3.63 -16.36
C ARG A 271 4.17 2.99 -17.01
N GLY A 272 4.45 3.37 -18.26
CA GLY A 272 5.57 2.82 -19.04
C GLY A 272 5.22 1.53 -19.79
N GLY A 273 6.15 1.08 -20.65
CA GLY A 273 5.97 -0.01 -21.62
C GLY A 273 6.21 -1.42 -21.08
N GLY A 274 5.94 -1.69 -19.82
CA GLY A 274 6.07 -3.04 -19.25
C GLY A 274 5.11 -4.02 -19.94
N THR A 275 5.61 -5.17 -20.40
CA THR A 275 4.79 -6.26 -20.94
C THR A 275 4.10 -6.99 -19.79
N GLN A 276 2.89 -6.56 -19.48
CA GLN A 276 2.04 -7.31 -18.57
C GLN A 276 1.35 -8.41 -19.37
N GLN A 277 1.68 -9.65 -19.04
CA GLN A 277 1.29 -10.81 -19.85
C GLN A 277 0.12 -11.57 -19.25
N ASN A 278 -0.14 -11.42 -17.94
CA ASN A 278 -1.22 -12.13 -17.25
C ASN A 278 -1.57 -11.45 -15.90
N ILE A 279 -2.58 -11.97 -15.21
CA ILE A 279 -3.09 -11.43 -13.94
C ILE A 279 -2.07 -11.43 -12.77
N TYR A 280 -0.96 -12.12 -12.90
CA TYR A 280 0.12 -12.17 -11.90
C TYR A 280 1.32 -11.29 -12.26
N SER A 281 1.35 -10.66 -13.45
CA SER A 281 2.51 -9.94 -13.99
C SER A 281 2.98 -8.74 -13.15
N GLN A 282 2.12 -8.23 -12.24
CA GLN A 282 2.46 -7.13 -11.31
C GLN A 282 2.59 -7.60 -9.87
N PHE A 283 2.66 -8.91 -9.68
CA PHE A 283 2.85 -9.47 -8.37
C PHE A 283 4.31 -9.29 -7.95
N ASP A 284 4.58 -8.14 -7.33
CA ASP A 284 5.79 -7.98 -6.55
C ASP A 284 5.52 -8.58 -5.16
N PRO A 285 6.24 -9.63 -4.76
CA PRO A 285 6.14 -10.12 -3.39
C PRO A 285 6.44 -8.96 -2.45
N PRO A 286 5.79 -8.91 -1.26
CA PRO A 286 6.10 -7.89 -0.28
C PRO A 286 7.61 -7.87 -0.10
N GLN A 287 8.24 -6.76 -0.47
CA GLN A 287 9.65 -6.55 -0.20
C GLN A 287 9.77 -6.44 1.31
N ILE A 288 9.84 -7.59 1.98
CA ILE A 288 10.45 -7.65 3.30
C ILE A 288 11.90 -7.32 2.98
N GLU A 289 12.23 -6.02 2.98
CA GLU A 289 13.62 -5.66 3.00
C GLU A 289 14.19 -6.40 4.20
N PRO A 290 15.13 -7.35 3.99
CA PRO A 290 15.80 -7.95 5.13
C PRO A 290 16.28 -6.77 5.95
N ILE A 291 16.05 -6.79 7.26
CA ILE A 291 16.60 -5.80 8.16
C ILE A 291 18.09 -5.79 7.82
N ARG A 292 18.46 -4.96 6.87
CA ARG A 292 19.87 -4.69 6.60
C ARG A 292 20.28 -3.96 7.86
N PHE A 293 20.93 -4.70 8.77
CA PHE A 293 21.72 -4.00 9.78
C PHE A 293 22.54 -2.99 8.99
N PRO A 294 22.29 -1.70 9.17
CA PRO A 294 22.98 -0.70 8.38
C PRO A 294 24.47 -1.02 8.52
N GLN A 295 25.15 -1.22 7.40
CA GLN A 295 26.59 -1.02 7.45
C GLN A 295 26.72 0.34 8.09
N VAL A 296 27.34 0.37 9.29
CA VAL A 296 27.37 1.57 10.15
C VAL A 296 28.28 2.57 9.44
N ASP A 297 27.76 3.21 8.40
CA ASP A 297 28.32 4.48 7.96
C ASP A 297 27.73 5.59 8.86
N THR A 298 28.51 6.61 9.08
CA THR A 298 28.12 7.73 9.93
C THR A 298 26.86 8.45 9.44
N GLN A 299 26.54 8.38 8.14
CA GLN A 299 25.32 8.98 7.57
C GLN A 299 24.10 8.13 7.84
N SER A 300 24.18 6.79 7.79
CA SER A 300 23.10 5.89 8.16
C SER A 300 22.82 5.95 9.65
N LEU A 301 23.86 6.01 10.50
CA LEU A 301 23.70 6.22 11.94
C LEU A 301 23.04 7.57 12.22
N PHE A 302 23.42 8.63 11.52
CA PHE A 302 22.85 9.96 11.65
C PHE A 302 21.38 9.98 11.19
N LYS A 303 21.02 9.30 10.09
CA LYS A 303 19.62 9.12 9.64
C LYS A 303 18.78 8.36 10.68
N VAL A 304 19.31 7.29 11.25
CA VAL A 304 18.62 6.53 12.31
C VAL A 304 18.45 7.38 13.55
N LEU A 305 19.44 8.18 13.92
CA LEU A 305 19.42 9.02 15.12
C LEU A 305 18.63 10.33 14.95
N THR A 306 18.54 10.88 13.74
CA THR A 306 17.91 12.18 13.48
C THR A 306 16.69 12.14 12.55
N GLY A 307 16.51 11.09 11.76
CA GLY A 307 15.50 10.99 10.70
C GLY A 307 14.39 9.98 10.95
N GLY A 308 14.42 9.25 12.05
CA GLY A 308 13.34 8.34 12.44
C GLY A 308 12.15 9.14 12.97
N THR A 309 11.30 9.64 12.10
CA THR A 309 10.00 10.16 12.56
C THR A 309 9.24 9.01 13.20
N THR A 310 8.89 9.15 14.47
CA THR A 310 7.95 8.25 15.14
C THR A 310 6.66 8.22 14.33
N GLN A 311 6.34 7.07 13.75
CA GLN A 311 5.13 6.89 12.94
C GLN A 311 4.18 5.93 13.65
N MET A 312 2.89 6.21 13.57
CA MET A 312 1.84 5.28 13.95
C MET A 312 1.45 4.45 12.73
N LEU A 313 1.48 3.15 12.88
CA LEU A 313 1.39 2.22 11.77
C LEU A 313 0.25 1.22 11.99
N TYR A 314 -0.47 0.94 10.92
CA TYR A 314 -1.23 -0.29 10.69
C TYR A 314 -0.28 -1.25 9.96
N MET A 315 0.62 -1.88 10.68
CA MET A 315 1.65 -2.73 10.08
C MET A 315 1.91 -3.97 10.94
N TRP A 316 1.96 -5.12 10.28
CA TRP A 316 2.45 -6.34 10.87
C TRP A 316 3.97 -6.40 10.74
N MET A 317 4.65 -6.58 11.85
CA MET A 317 6.11 -6.76 11.93
C MET A 317 6.37 -8.15 12.49
N PRO A 318 6.88 -9.08 11.66
CA PRO A 318 7.22 -10.42 12.10
C PRO A 318 8.46 -10.45 13.01
#